data_0e286ea4842b91f104741b0d7d185efb
#
_entry.id   0e286ea4842b91f104741b0d7d185efb
#
_cell.length_a   1.000
_cell.length_b   1.000
_cell.length_c   1.000
_cell.angle_alpha   90.00
_cell.angle_beta   90.00
_cell.angle_gamma   90.00
#
_symmetry.space_group_name_H-M   'P 1'
#
loop_
_entity.id
_entity.type
_entity.pdbx_description
1 polymer ?
#
loop_
_entity_poly.entity_id
_entity_poly.type
_entity_poly.pdbx_seq_one_letter_code
_entity_poly.pdbx_strand_id
1 'polypeptide(L)'
;MNFQLRTPSASEIGPAIDDNVDILVDLEDGRDFSATFFTVDNLRTLMKRYRKSGECAGGTYVWAKDMIVVESIIVETIRWTIADLIEGGQIESCCTRLR
;
A
#
# COMPACT_ATOMS: atom_id res chain seq x y z
N MET A 1 -18.71 -5.38 -4.39
CA MET A 1 -18.47 -6.14 -3.14
C MET A 1 -18.04 -5.19 -2.05
N ASN A 2 -18.63 -5.31 -0.87
CA ASN A 2 -18.29 -4.46 0.27
C ASN A 2 -16.99 -4.93 0.93
N PHE A 3 -16.27 -3.99 1.50
CA PHE A 3 -15.02 -4.26 2.19
C PHE A 3 -14.77 -3.22 3.27
N GLN A 4 -13.92 -3.58 4.22
CA GLN A 4 -13.46 -2.71 5.29
C GLN A 4 -11.96 -2.51 5.17
N LEU A 5 -11.51 -1.28 5.42
CA LEU A 5 -10.07 -0.97 5.47
C LEU A 5 -9.67 -0.76 6.93
N ARG A 6 -8.50 -1.24 7.28
CA ARG A 6 -7.89 -0.99 8.59
C ARG A 6 -6.37 -1.00 8.46
N THR A 7 -5.70 -0.48 9.48
CA THR A 7 -4.24 -0.54 9.57
C THR A 7 -3.85 -1.54 10.66
N PRO A 8 -2.67 -2.16 10.58
CA PRO A 8 -2.22 -3.10 11.63
C PRO A 8 -2.16 -2.47 13.02
N SER A 9 -1.83 -1.16 13.08
CA SER A 9 -1.72 -0.43 14.35
C SER A 9 -3.00 0.29 14.75
N ALA A 10 -4.09 0.14 13.98
CA ALA A 10 -5.34 0.87 14.14
C ALA A 10 -5.16 2.40 14.06
N SER A 11 -4.07 2.85 13.42
CA SER A 11 -3.82 4.27 13.23
C SER A 11 -4.65 4.82 12.06
N GLU A 12 -4.77 6.14 11.98
CA GLU A 12 -5.48 6.79 10.89
C GLU A 12 -4.73 6.64 9.56
N ILE A 13 -5.49 6.60 8.47
CA ILE A 13 -4.94 6.55 7.11
C ILE A 13 -4.77 7.99 6.62
N GLY A 14 -3.51 8.43 6.52
CA GLY A 14 -3.20 9.76 6.00
C GLY A 14 -3.82 10.91 6.79
N PRO A 15 -3.89 12.12 6.18
CA PRO A 15 -3.34 12.40 4.85
C PRO A 15 -1.80 12.49 4.85
N ALA A 16 -1.17 12.03 3.79
CA ALA A 16 0.28 12.11 3.63
C ALA A 16 0.69 12.15 2.16
N ILE A 17 1.72 12.95 1.86
CA ILE A 17 2.30 13.07 0.52
C ILE A 17 3.62 12.30 0.42
N ASP A 18 4.35 12.18 1.52
CA ASP A 18 5.63 11.47 1.58
C ASP A 18 5.56 10.43 2.69
N ASP A 19 4.99 9.27 2.39
CA ASP A 19 4.82 8.20 3.37
C ASP A 19 4.50 6.88 2.69
N ASN A 20 4.53 5.83 3.50
CA ASN A 20 4.01 4.52 3.12
C ASN A 20 3.18 3.97 4.28
N VAL A 21 2.24 3.10 3.97
CA VAL A 21 1.33 2.56 4.97
C VAL A 21 0.90 1.14 4.59
N ASP A 22 0.86 0.26 5.58
CA ASP A 22 0.28 -1.06 5.43
C ASP A 22 -1.22 -0.97 5.61
N ILE A 23 -1.96 -1.54 4.67
CA ILE A 23 -3.42 -1.55 4.69
C ILE A 23 -3.90 -3.00 4.72
N LEU A 24 -4.84 -3.27 5.61
CA LEU A 24 -5.55 -4.53 5.68
C LEU A 24 -6.93 -4.34 5.06
N VAL A 25 -7.32 -5.29 4.22
CA VAL A 25 -8.59 -5.23 3.49
C VAL A 25 -9.40 -6.47 3.85
N ASP A 26 -10.56 -6.26 4.47
CA ASP A 26 -11.45 -7.35 4.85
C ASP A 26 -12.66 -7.33 3.90
N LEU A 27 -12.79 -8.36 3.06
CA LEU A 27 -13.89 -8.48 2.13
C LEU A 27 -15.10 -9.12 2.80
N GLU A 28 -16.30 -8.77 2.34
CA GLU A 28 -17.54 -9.30 2.91
C GLU A 28 -17.69 -10.81 2.73
N ASP A 29 -16.96 -11.42 1.78
CA ASP A 29 -16.98 -12.87 1.57
C ASP A 29 -16.00 -13.63 2.47
N GLY A 30 -15.32 -12.96 3.39
CA GLY A 30 -14.42 -13.57 4.36
C GLY A 30 -12.96 -13.62 3.95
N ARG A 31 -12.61 -13.23 2.72
CA ARG A 31 -11.21 -13.13 2.31
C ARG A 31 -10.60 -11.87 2.87
N ASP A 32 -9.38 -11.97 3.36
CA ASP A 32 -8.63 -10.83 3.88
C ASP A 32 -7.32 -10.69 3.11
N PHE A 33 -6.93 -9.44 2.86
CA PHE A 33 -5.71 -9.12 2.11
C PHE A 33 -4.91 -8.04 2.83
N SER A 34 -3.63 -7.98 2.49
CA SER A 34 -2.78 -6.86 2.87
C SER A 34 -2.14 -6.25 1.62
N ALA A 35 -1.90 -4.95 1.69
CA ALA A 35 -1.17 -4.21 0.67
C ALA A 35 -0.35 -3.12 1.34
N THR A 36 0.75 -2.73 0.72
CA THR A 36 1.57 -1.63 1.19
C THR A 36 1.51 -0.51 0.17
N PHE A 37 0.95 0.62 0.59
CA PHE A 37 0.84 1.80 -0.26
C PHE A 37 2.03 2.72 -0.04
N PHE A 38 2.64 3.16 -1.14
CA PHE A 38 3.74 4.13 -1.13
C PHE A 38 3.31 5.34 -1.94
N THR A 39 3.70 6.53 -1.50
CA THR A 39 3.56 7.70 -2.36
C THR A 39 4.75 7.80 -3.30
N VAL A 40 4.55 8.46 -4.44
CA VAL A 40 5.64 8.71 -5.40
C VAL A 40 6.78 9.47 -4.71
N ASP A 41 6.47 10.48 -3.90
CA ASP A 41 7.47 11.24 -3.18
C ASP A 41 8.23 10.38 -2.17
N ASN A 42 7.55 9.44 -1.52
CA ASN A 42 8.21 8.55 -0.57
C ASN A 42 9.22 7.62 -1.24
N LEU A 43 8.96 7.19 -2.46
CA LEU A 43 9.94 6.38 -3.20
C LEU A 43 11.25 7.14 -3.39
N ARG A 44 11.19 8.43 -3.72
CA ARG A 44 12.37 9.27 -3.85
C ARG A 44 13.08 9.45 -2.52
N THR A 45 12.33 9.68 -1.46
CA THR A 45 12.86 9.83 -0.10
C THR A 45 13.58 8.56 0.33
N LEU A 46 13.00 7.39 0.09
CA LEU A 46 13.60 6.11 0.42
C LEU A 46 14.87 5.85 -0.38
N MET A 47 14.88 6.15 -1.68
CA MET A 47 16.08 6.00 -2.51
C MET A 47 17.24 6.87 -2.01
N LYS A 48 16.96 8.10 -1.60
CA LYS A 48 17.97 8.99 -1.02
C LYS A 48 18.50 8.44 0.30
N ARG A 49 17.61 7.94 1.15
CA ARG A 49 17.98 7.34 2.44
C ARG A 49 18.87 6.12 2.23
N TYR A 50 18.52 5.27 1.27
CA TYR A 50 19.25 4.03 0.99
C TYR A 50 20.63 4.28 0.37
N ARG A 51 20.85 5.42 -0.28
CA ARG A 51 22.20 5.81 -0.72
C ARG A 51 23.16 5.95 0.46
N LYS A 52 22.65 6.35 1.61
CA LYS A 52 23.45 6.50 2.84
C LYS A 52 23.56 5.20 3.60
N SER A 53 22.51 4.41 3.68
CA SER A 53 22.50 3.16 4.45
C SER A 53 23.05 1.97 3.69
N GLY A 54 23.06 2.03 2.36
CA GLY A 54 23.47 0.92 1.50
C GLY A 54 22.35 -0.05 1.14
N GLU A 55 21.16 0.13 1.70
CA GLU A 55 20.03 -0.75 1.41
C GLU A 55 19.61 -0.66 -0.05
N CYS A 56 18.99 -1.72 -0.57
CA CYS A 56 18.48 -1.80 -1.94
C CYS A 56 19.52 -1.35 -2.97
N ALA A 57 20.71 -1.97 -2.90
CA ALA A 57 21.84 -1.65 -3.77
C ALA A 57 22.16 -0.15 -3.77
N GLY A 58 22.20 0.45 -2.58
CA GLY A 58 22.55 1.86 -2.43
C GLY A 58 21.48 2.80 -2.97
N GLY A 59 20.22 2.42 -2.89
CA GLY A 59 19.12 3.26 -3.36
C GLY A 59 18.85 3.16 -4.86
N THR A 60 19.36 2.10 -5.50
CA THR A 60 19.10 1.87 -6.93
C THR A 60 17.61 1.54 -7.16
N TYR A 61 16.99 0.91 -6.19
CA TYR A 61 15.57 0.53 -6.30
C TYR A 61 14.90 0.56 -4.92
N VAL A 62 13.57 0.51 -4.94
CA VAL A 62 12.72 0.30 -3.77
C VAL A 62 11.74 -0.81 -4.14
N TRP A 63 11.50 -1.72 -3.21
CA TRP A 63 10.49 -2.74 -3.45
C TRP A 63 9.79 -3.12 -2.16
N ALA A 64 8.59 -3.65 -2.32
CA ALA A 64 7.87 -4.33 -1.26
C ALA A 64 6.94 -5.34 -1.91
N LYS A 65 6.67 -6.43 -1.22
CA LYS A 65 5.61 -7.36 -1.63
C LYS A 65 4.29 -6.60 -1.55
N ASP A 66 3.37 -6.87 -2.48
CA ASP A 66 2.05 -6.23 -2.53
C ASP A 66 2.09 -4.69 -2.57
N MET A 67 3.10 -4.16 -3.24
CA MET A 67 3.34 -2.72 -3.34
C MET A 67 2.36 -2.06 -4.30
N ILE A 68 1.72 -0.98 -3.86
CA ILE A 68 0.86 -0.13 -4.68
C ILE A 68 1.35 1.30 -4.54
N VAL A 69 1.52 2.00 -5.67
CA VAL A 69 2.02 3.38 -5.68
C VAL A 69 0.86 4.34 -5.96
N VAL A 70 0.74 5.36 -5.13
CA VAL A 70 -0.26 6.42 -5.26
C VAL A 70 0.41 7.78 -5.17
N GLU A 71 -0.27 8.84 -5.57
CA GLU A 71 0.28 10.19 -5.44
C GLU A 71 0.25 10.67 -3.99
N SER A 72 -0.83 10.37 -3.28
CA SER A 72 -0.98 10.74 -1.87
C SER A 72 -1.74 9.66 -1.12
N ILE A 73 -1.45 9.55 0.18
CA ILE A 73 -2.16 8.62 1.06
C ILE A 73 -3.30 9.39 1.72
N ILE A 74 -4.50 9.21 1.18
CA ILE A 74 -5.76 9.65 1.77
C ILE A 74 -6.74 8.48 1.67
N VAL A 75 -7.66 8.40 2.60
CA VAL A 75 -8.55 7.24 2.70
C VAL A 75 -9.37 7.02 1.43
N GLU A 76 -9.80 8.10 0.78
CA GLU A 76 -10.59 8.01 -0.45
C GLU A 76 -9.79 7.37 -1.59
N THR A 77 -8.53 7.75 -1.75
CA THR A 77 -7.65 7.18 -2.78
C THR A 77 -7.41 5.70 -2.52
N ILE A 78 -7.14 5.32 -1.28
CA ILE A 78 -6.94 3.92 -0.89
C ILE A 78 -8.21 3.12 -1.18
N ARG A 79 -9.36 3.63 -0.74
CA ARG A 79 -10.65 2.96 -0.94
C ARG A 79 -10.98 2.79 -2.42
N TRP A 80 -10.77 3.82 -3.21
CA TRP A 80 -11.01 3.77 -4.64
C TRP A 80 -10.10 2.75 -5.33
N THR A 81 -8.82 2.73 -4.96
CA THR A 81 -7.85 1.78 -5.51
C THR A 81 -8.27 0.34 -5.22
N ILE A 82 -8.61 0.04 -3.97
CA ILE A 82 -9.03 -1.30 -3.58
C ILE A 82 -10.33 -1.70 -4.29
N ALA A 83 -11.30 -0.80 -4.37
CA ALA A 83 -12.55 -1.06 -5.08
C ALA A 83 -12.29 -1.42 -6.55
N ASP A 84 -11.40 -0.68 -7.21
CA ASP A 84 -11.04 -0.94 -8.60
C ASP A 84 -10.35 -2.31 -8.77
N LEU A 85 -9.46 -2.66 -7.87
CA LEU A 85 -8.78 -3.96 -7.91
C LEU A 85 -9.75 -5.12 -7.70
N ILE A 86 -10.73 -4.96 -6.81
CA ILE A 86 -11.76 -5.98 -6.58
C ILE A 86 -12.64 -6.12 -7.83
N GLU A 87 -13.11 -5.01 -8.35
CA GLU A 87 -14.01 -4.99 -9.51
C GLU A 87 -13.34 -5.56 -10.75
N GLY A 88 -12.05 -5.26 -10.95
CA GLY A 88 -11.26 -5.78 -12.06
C GLY A 88 -10.76 -7.21 -11.87
N GLY A 89 -11.04 -7.84 -10.73
CA GLY A 89 -10.59 -9.20 -10.45
C GLY A 89 -9.10 -9.31 -10.19
N GLN A 90 -8.45 -8.22 -9.79
CA GLN A 90 -6.99 -8.15 -9.63
C GLN A 90 -6.51 -8.19 -8.19
N ILE A 91 -7.44 -8.23 -7.23
CA ILE A 91 -7.07 -8.13 -5.81
C ILE A 91 -6.10 -9.24 -5.38
N GLU A 92 -6.31 -10.47 -5.85
CA GLU A 92 -5.44 -11.60 -5.48
C GLU A 92 -4.07 -11.54 -6.14
N SER A 93 -3.95 -10.91 -7.32
CA SER A 93 -2.66 -10.74 -7.99
C SER A 93 -1.84 -9.60 -7.38
N CYS A 94 -2.51 -8.56 -6.93
CA CYS A 94 -1.87 -7.32 -6.48
C CYS A 94 -1.58 -7.30 -4.99
N CYS A 95 -2.44 -7.93 -4.19
CA CYS A 95 -2.36 -7.92 -2.73
C CYS A 95 -2.01 -9.31 -2.18
N THR A 96 -1.49 -9.34 -0.96
CA THR A 96 -1.19 -10.61 -0.29
C THR A 96 -2.45 -11.11 0.42
N ARG A 97 -2.89 -12.32 0.08
CA ARG A 97 -4.03 -12.92 0.75
C ARG A 97 -3.62 -13.45 2.12
N LEU A 98 -4.35 -13.09 3.14
CA LEU A 98 -4.11 -13.51 4.53
C LEU A 98 -5.06 -14.62 4.95
N ARG A 99 -6.28 -14.61 4.37
CA ARG A 99 -7.28 -15.61 4.73
C ARG A 99 -8.29 -15.81 3.60
#